data_84e297dffab384f08518b8e15406c214
#
_entry.id   84e297dffab384f08518b8e15406c214
#
_cell.length_a   1.000
_cell.length_b   1.000
_cell.length_c   1.000
_cell.angle_alpha   90.00
_cell.angle_beta   90.00
_cell.angle_gamma   90.00
#
_symmetry.space_group_name_H-M   'P 1'
#
loop_
_entity.id
_entity.type
_entity.pdbx_description
1 polymer ?
#
loop_
_entity_poly.entity_id
_entity_poly.type
_entity_poly.pdbx_seq_one_letter_code
_entity_poly.pdbx_strand_id
1 'polypeptide(L)'
;MWLGAAYEQGWFGKPNFREALKWFRKAAANGDPDAQNSLGQMYQDGEGVRRDYWEAAKWYRTAAEHVPDLGGTGRGRNNLGLLYLNGEGVPRDYVRAYMWFKLASAETNLPYAKAKMTPAQITEAERMVAEWKRSHPE
;
A
#
# COMPACT_ATOMS: atom_id res chain seq x y z
N MET A 1 -14.83 6.43 -8.57
CA MET A 1 -13.46 6.63 -8.05
C MET A 1 -13.01 8.07 -8.12
N TRP A 2 -13.07 8.70 -9.28
CA TRP A 2 -12.67 10.11 -9.40
C TRP A 2 -13.51 11.07 -8.53
N LEU A 3 -14.75 10.70 -8.20
CA LEU A 3 -15.59 11.52 -7.32
C LEU A 3 -15.01 11.62 -5.90
N GLY A 4 -14.49 10.50 -5.36
CA GLY A 4 -13.78 10.51 -4.08
C GLY A 4 -12.55 11.41 -4.14
N ALA A 5 -11.76 11.30 -5.20
CA ALA A 5 -10.59 12.15 -5.41
C ALA A 5 -10.98 13.63 -5.55
N ALA A 6 -12.10 13.92 -6.22
CA ALA A 6 -12.59 15.29 -6.36
C ALA A 6 -12.93 15.91 -4.98
N TYR A 7 -13.53 15.15 -4.09
CA TYR A 7 -13.79 15.60 -2.73
C TYR A 7 -12.52 15.77 -1.92
N GLU A 8 -11.59 14.83 -2.05
CA GLU A 8 -10.30 14.89 -1.36
C GLU A 8 -9.50 16.12 -1.77
N GLN A 9 -9.50 16.45 -3.07
CA GLN A 9 -8.75 17.57 -3.61
C GLN A 9 -9.50 18.91 -3.52
N GLY A 10 -10.74 18.88 -3.04
CA GLY A 10 -11.51 20.10 -2.85
C GLY A 10 -12.04 20.71 -4.13
N TRP A 11 -12.31 19.92 -5.16
CA TRP A 11 -12.87 20.44 -6.44
C TRP A 11 -14.25 21.07 -6.27
N PHE A 12 -14.96 20.70 -5.20
CA PHE A 12 -16.26 21.27 -4.87
C PHE A 12 -16.17 22.34 -3.77
N GLY A 13 -14.97 22.95 -3.60
CA GLY A 13 -14.72 23.94 -2.56
C GLY A 13 -13.56 23.50 -1.66
N LYS A 14 -13.81 23.38 -0.36
CA LYS A 14 -12.79 22.88 0.57
C LYS A 14 -12.69 21.37 0.48
N PRO A 15 -11.47 20.78 0.70
CA PRO A 15 -11.33 19.34 0.78
C PRO A 15 -12.35 18.76 1.76
N ASN A 16 -13.07 17.73 1.34
CA ASN A 16 -14.07 17.06 2.15
C ASN A 16 -13.69 15.58 2.29
N PHE A 17 -12.88 15.29 3.29
CA PHE A 17 -12.38 13.93 3.52
C PHE A 17 -13.50 12.97 3.93
N ARG A 18 -14.54 13.46 4.60
CA ARG A 18 -15.67 12.61 4.98
C ARG A 18 -16.41 12.08 3.77
N GLU A 19 -16.66 12.92 2.76
CA GLU A 19 -17.29 12.50 1.51
C GLU A 19 -16.34 11.65 0.69
N ALA A 20 -15.05 12.01 0.63
CA ALA A 20 -14.02 11.22 -0.05
C ALA A 20 -13.97 9.81 0.53
N LEU A 21 -13.96 9.68 1.85
CA LEU A 21 -13.97 8.40 2.55
C LEU A 21 -15.14 7.52 2.12
N LYS A 22 -16.33 8.10 2.04
CA LYS A 22 -17.54 7.39 1.64
C LYS A 22 -17.39 6.80 0.23
N TRP A 23 -16.90 7.59 -0.72
CA TRP A 23 -16.72 7.15 -2.11
C TRP A 23 -15.58 6.14 -2.26
N PHE A 24 -14.47 6.34 -1.55
CA PHE A 24 -13.36 5.39 -1.58
C PHE A 24 -13.75 4.05 -0.95
N ARG A 25 -14.53 4.05 0.14
CA ARG A 25 -15.04 2.81 0.73
C ARG A 25 -15.88 2.01 -0.26
N LYS A 26 -16.75 2.71 -1.00
CA LYS A 26 -17.60 2.08 -1.99
C LYS A 26 -16.80 1.47 -3.14
N ALA A 27 -15.86 2.24 -3.69
CA ALA A 27 -15.00 1.78 -4.77
C ALA A 27 -14.06 0.66 -4.30
N ALA A 28 -13.50 0.78 -3.10
CA ALA A 28 -12.61 -0.23 -2.53
C ALA A 28 -13.34 -1.56 -2.31
N ALA A 29 -14.58 -1.50 -1.85
CA ALA A 29 -15.42 -2.70 -1.67
C ALA A 29 -15.72 -3.39 -3.01
N ASN A 30 -15.70 -2.63 -4.11
CA ASN A 30 -15.86 -3.16 -5.46
C ASN A 30 -14.55 -3.66 -6.08
N GLY A 31 -13.46 -3.65 -5.33
CA GLY A 31 -12.19 -4.22 -5.76
C GLY A 31 -11.26 -3.25 -6.49
N ASP A 32 -11.51 -1.94 -6.45
CA ASP A 32 -10.65 -0.95 -7.10
C ASP A 32 -9.37 -0.73 -6.27
N PRO A 33 -8.18 -1.14 -6.77
CA PRO A 33 -6.94 -1.01 -5.99
C PRO A 33 -6.52 0.44 -5.76
N ASP A 34 -6.84 1.37 -6.65
CA ASP A 34 -6.60 2.79 -6.41
C ASP A 34 -7.38 3.30 -5.20
N ALA A 35 -8.66 2.93 -5.13
CA ALA A 35 -9.51 3.29 -4.00
C ALA A 35 -9.04 2.64 -2.70
N GLN A 36 -8.61 1.39 -2.77
CA GLN A 36 -8.07 0.67 -1.62
C GLN A 36 -6.80 1.35 -1.10
N ASN A 37 -5.91 1.77 -2.00
CA ASN A 37 -4.71 2.51 -1.62
C ASN A 37 -5.06 3.88 -1.02
N SER A 38 -5.99 4.61 -1.62
CA SER A 38 -6.45 5.90 -1.11
C SER A 38 -7.07 5.77 0.27
N LEU A 39 -7.86 4.73 0.48
CA LEU A 39 -8.48 4.45 1.77
C LEU A 39 -7.42 4.14 2.83
N GLY A 40 -6.40 3.34 2.47
CA GLY A 40 -5.26 3.08 3.34
C GLY A 40 -4.55 4.36 3.74
N GLN A 41 -4.36 5.26 2.78
CA GLN A 41 -3.70 6.54 3.01
C GLN A 41 -4.49 7.43 3.97
N MET A 42 -5.83 7.44 3.84
CA MET A 42 -6.69 8.19 4.75
C MET A 42 -6.57 7.68 6.18
N TYR A 43 -6.52 6.37 6.38
CA TYR A 43 -6.30 5.80 7.71
C TYR A 43 -4.90 6.10 8.24
N GLN A 44 -3.89 6.09 7.37
CA GLN A 44 -2.50 6.40 7.75
C GLN A 44 -2.37 7.85 8.21
N ASP A 45 -3.03 8.77 7.51
CA ASP A 45 -2.91 10.22 7.76
C ASP A 45 -3.98 10.75 8.73
N GLY A 46 -5.00 9.95 9.01
CA GLY A 46 -6.10 10.39 9.87
C GLY A 46 -6.99 11.42 9.19
N GLU A 47 -7.24 11.28 7.88
CA GLU A 47 -8.05 12.20 7.09
C GLU A 47 -9.46 11.66 6.92
N GLY A 48 -10.44 12.33 7.51
CA GLY A 48 -11.85 11.88 7.48
C GLY A 48 -12.16 10.72 8.41
N VAL A 49 -11.14 10.08 8.97
CA VAL A 49 -11.22 9.00 9.95
C VAL A 49 -10.12 9.19 10.98
N ARG A 50 -10.25 8.49 12.11
CA ARG A 50 -9.19 8.43 13.11
C ARG A 50 -8.00 7.67 12.51
N ARG A 51 -6.77 8.19 12.73
CA ARG A 51 -5.55 7.50 12.30
C ARG A 51 -5.53 6.07 12.83
N ASP A 52 -5.24 5.13 11.93
CA ASP A 52 -5.15 3.71 12.26
C ASP A 52 -4.21 3.02 11.28
N TYR A 53 -2.96 2.80 11.70
CA TYR A 53 -1.96 2.15 10.84
C TYR A 53 -2.30 0.69 10.53
N TRP A 54 -3.00 0.02 11.44
CA TRP A 54 -3.41 -1.37 11.21
C TRP A 54 -4.45 -1.45 10.09
N GLU A 55 -5.43 -0.57 10.09
CA GLU A 55 -6.39 -0.47 8.99
C GLU A 55 -5.71 -0.06 7.68
N ALA A 56 -4.76 0.88 7.76
CA ALA A 56 -3.98 1.28 6.58
C ALA A 56 -3.24 0.10 5.98
N ALA A 57 -2.55 -0.68 6.80
CA ALA A 57 -1.82 -1.87 6.36
C ALA A 57 -2.75 -2.89 5.69
N LYS A 58 -3.92 -3.09 6.25
CA LYS A 58 -4.93 -4.01 5.72
C LYS A 58 -5.38 -3.60 4.32
N TRP A 59 -5.68 -2.31 4.12
CA TRP A 59 -6.10 -1.81 2.81
C TRP A 59 -4.96 -1.81 1.79
N TYR A 60 -3.75 -1.44 2.20
CA TYR A 60 -2.58 -1.52 1.32
C TYR A 60 -2.30 -2.96 0.89
N ARG A 61 -2.45 -3.92 1.81
CA ARG A 61 -2.28 -5.34 1.48
C ARG A 61 -3.32 -5.79 0.46
N THR A 62 -4.57 -5.38 0.64
CA THR A 62 -5.63 -5.69 -0.30
C THR A 62 -5.30 -5.15 -1.69
N ALA A 63 -4.83 -3.91 -1.79
CA ALA A 63 -4.40 -3.32 -3.06
C ALA A 63 -3.18 -4.04 -3.63
N ALA A 64 -2.22 -4.41 -2.77
CA ALA A 64 -0.94 -5.01 -3.16
C ALA A 64 -1.10 -6.41 -3.78
N GLU A 65 -2.17 -7.12 -3.45
CA GLU A 65 -2.39 -8.50 -3.89
C GLU A 65 -3.12 -8.63 -5.22
N HIS A 66 -3.48 -7.52 -5.85
CA HIS A 66 -4.11 -7.56 -7.18
C HIS A 66 -3.13 -8.06 -8.24
N VAL A 67 -3.63 -8.95 -9.10
CA VAL A 67 -2.92 -9.46 -10.27
C VAL A 67 -3.95 -9.59 -11.39
N PRO A 68 -3.72 -9.02 -12.58
CA PRO A 68 -2.59 -8.19 -12.96
C PRO A 68 -2.56 -6.84 -12.24
N ASP A 69 -1.45 -6.12 -12.39
CA ASP A 69 -1.33 -4.78 -11.80
C ASP A 69 -2.37 -3.85 -12.43
N LEU A 70 -3.24 -3.32 -11.59
CA LEU A 70 -4.36 -2.45 -11.98
C LEU A 70 -4.19 -1.06 -11.36
N GLY A 71 -3.18 -0.32 -11.80
CA GLY A 71 -3.00 1.04 -11.30
C GLY A 71 -2.53 1.08 -9.84
N GLY A 72 -3.42 1.29 -8.90
CA GLY A 72 -3.08 1.43 -7.48
C GLY A 72 -2.30 0.28 -6.83
N THR A 73 -2.16 -0.86 -7.52
CA THR A 73 -1.46 -2.05 -7.00
C THR A 73 -0.02 -1.75 -6.63
N GLY A 74 0.73 -1.13 -7.54
CA GLY A 74 2.13 -0.77 -7.29
C GLY A 74 2.29 0.18 -6.12
N ARG A 75 1.42 1.18 -6.03
CA ARG A 75 1.42 2.12 -4.91
C ARG A 75 1.07 1.41 -3.59
N GLY A 76 0.11 0.50 -3.63
CA GLY A 76 -0.26 -0.31 -2.46
C GLY A 76 0.92 -1.14 -1.96
N ARG A 77 1.64 -1.78 -2.88
CA ARG A 77 2.83 -2.57 -2.55
C ARG A 77 3.93 -1.71 -1.93
N ASN A 78 4.18 -0.54 -2.51
CA ASN A 78 5.18 0.39 -1.99
C ASN A 78 4.79 0.88 -0.59
N ASN A 79 3.55 1.29 -0.41
CA ASN A 79 3.05 1.78 0.87
C ASN A 79 3.09 0.70 1.95
N LEU A 80 2.73 -0.54 1.59
CA LEU A 80 2.84 -1.67 2.51
C LEU A 80 4.29 -1.92 2.91
N GLY A 81 5.21 -1.86 1.94
CA GLY A 81 6.64 -1.97 2.21
C GLY A 81 7.13 -0.92 3.21
N LEU A 82 6.67 0.32 3.07
CA LEU A 82 7.03 1.41 4.00
C LEU A 82 6.51 1.15 5.41
N LEU A 83 5.31 0.58 5.56
CA LEU A 83 4.79 0.23 6.88
C LEU A 83 5.65 -0.85 7.54
N TYR A 84 6.09 -1.85 6.78
CA TYR A 84 7.02 -2.88 7.31
C TYR A 84 8.38 -2.29 7.66
N LEU A 85 8.86 -1.34 6.85
CA LEU A 85 10.15 -0.68 7.10
C LEU A 85 10.12 0.10 8.42
N ASN A 86 9.00 0.75 8.71
CA ASN A 86 8.85 1.62 9.87
C ASN A 86 8.21 0.92 11.07
N GLY A 87 7.65 -0.27 10.88
CA GLY A 87 6.94 -0.97 11.94
C GLY A 87 5.64 -0.28 12.33
N GLU A 88 4.90 0.24 11.36
CA GLU A 88 3.64 0.95 11.58
C GLU A 88 2.46 0.08 11.17
N GLY A 89 1.61 -0.32 12.13
CA GLY A 89 0.46 -1.18 11.90
C GLY A 89 0.80 -2.64 11.70
N VAL A 90 2.09 -2.95 11.50
CA VAL A 90 2.65 -4.29 11.35
C VAL A 90 3.98 -4.33 12.10
N PRO A 91 4.45 -5.49 12.55
CA PRO A 91 5.78 -5.60 13.12
C PRO A 91 6.85 -5.20 12.08
N ARG A 92 7.86 -4.45 12.52
CA ARG A 92 8.97 -4.07 11.64
C ARG A 92 9.62 -5.32 11.04
N ASP A 93 9.75 -5.34 9.70
CA ASP A 93 10.30 -6.48 8.99
C ASP A 93 10.97 -6.00 7.70
N TYR A 94 12.29 -5.89 7.72
CA TYR A 94 13.06 -5.40 6.57
C TYR A 94 13.00 -6.36 5.39
N VAL A 95 12.89 -7.66 5.63
CA VAL A 95 12.78 -8.69 4.58
C VAL A 95 11.47 -8.49 3.81
N ARG A 96 10.36 -8.33 4.53
CA ARG A 96 9.05 -8.09 3.89
C ARG A 96 8.99 -6.72 3.22
N ALA A 97 9.60 -5.70 3.82
CA ALA A 97 9.69 -4.38 3.20
C ALA A 97 10.40 -4.47 1.86
N TYR A 98 11.55 -5.14 1.82
CA TYR A 98 12.31 -5.36 0.58
C TYR A 98 11.48 -6.12 -0.45
N MET A 99 10.81 -7.19 -0.03
CA MET A 99 9.95 -7.98 -0.92
C MET A 99 8.88 -7.11 -1.58
N TRP A 100 8.15 -6.32 -0.79
CA TRP A 100 7.08 -5.48 -1.34
C TRP A 100 7.63 -4.36 -2.23
N PHE A 101 8.77 -3.77 -1.88
CA PHE A 101 9.42 -2.78 -2.76
C PHE A 101 9.82 -3.39 -4.10
N LYS A 102 10.36 -4.60 -4.10
CA LYS A 102 10.69 -5.31 -5.33
C LYS A 102 9.46 -5.57 -6.18
N LEU A 103 8.40 -6.05 -5.57
CA LEU A 103 7.14 -6.33 -6.27
C LEU A 103 6.47 -5.04 -6.79
N ALA A 104 6.73 -3.91 -6.14
CA ALA A 104 6.23 -2.60 -6.56
C ALA A 104 7.11 -1.95 -7.61
N SER A 105 8.26 -2.50 -7.92
CA SER A 105 9.32 -1.84 -8.71
C SER A 105 9.73 -0.49 -8.10
N ALA A 106 9.67 -0.38 -6.77
CA ALA A 106 9.97 0.84 -6.02
C ALA A 106 11.45 0.90 -5.68
N GLU A 107 12.29 1.06 -6.68
CA GLU A 107 13.73 0.99 -6.52
C GLU A 107 14.32 2.08 -5.64
N THR A 108 13.64 3.21 -5.52
CA THR A 108 14.06 4.30 -4.64
C THR A 108 14.02 3.93 -3.17
N ASN A 109 13.16 3.00 -2.79
CA ASN A 109 12.99 2.56 -1.40
C ASN A 109 13.82 1.33 -1.04
N LEU A 110 14.28 0.57 -2.03
CA LEU A 110 15.07 -0.63 -1.81
C LEU A 110 16.32 -0.40 -0.95
N PRO A 111 17.12 0.66 -1.17
CA PRO A 111 18.32 0.88 -0.37
C PRO A 111 18.05 1.04 1.12
N TYR A 112 16.91 1.60 1.50
CA TYR A 112 16.58 1.81 2.92
C TYR A 112 16.38 0.48 3.65
N ALA A 113 15.69 -0.46 3.02
CA ALA A 113 15.52 -1.80 3.58
C ALA A 113 16.85 -2.57 3.53
N LYS A 114 17.52 -2.54 2.38
CA LYS A 114 18.76 -3.27 2.13
C LYS A 114 19.87 -2.90 3.12
N ALA A 115 19.95 -1.62 3.51
CA ALA A 115 20.95 -1.13 4.45
C ALA A 115 20.83 -1.77 5.83
N LYS A 116 19.66 -2.31 6.17
CA LYS A 116 19.39 -2.98 7.45
C LYS A 116 19.40 -4.49 7.37
N MET A 117 19.81 -5.05 6.22
CA MET A 117 19.71 -6.49 5.95
C MET A 117 21.08 -7.12 5.79
N THR A 118 21.20 -8.36 6.23
CA THR A 118 22.36 -9.20 5.93
C THR A 118 22.22 -9.75 4.50
N PRO A 119 23.33 -10.22 3.86
CA PRO A 119 23.24 -10.88 2.57
C PRO A 119 22.28 -12.07 2.55
N ALA A 120 22.23 -12.84 3.66
CA ALA A 120 21.31 -13.97 3.78
C ALA A 120 19.85 -13.51 3.78
N GLN A 121 19.54 -12.39 4.45
CA GLN A 121 18.21 -11.82 4.46
C GLN A 121 17.80 -11.29 3.08
N ILE A 122 18.72 -10.70 2.33
CA ILE A 122 18.46 -10.24 0.95
C ILE A 122 18.13 -11.45 0.07
N THR A 123 18.90 -12.53 0.17
CA THR A 123 18.65 -13.77 -0.57
C THR A 123 17.26 -14.33 -0.22
N GLU A 124 16.91 -14.35 1.05
CA GLU A 124 15.58 -14.79 1.52
C GLU A 124 14.47 -13.93 0.94
N ALA A 125 14.64 -12.61 0.96
CA ALA A 125 13.65 -11.69 0.41
C ALA A 125 13.44 -11.91 -1.11
N GLU A 126 14.52 -12.13 -1.84
CA GLU A 126 14.44 -12.42 -3.30
C GLU A 126 13.77 -13.76 -3.57
N ARG A 127 14.02 -14.77 -2.72
CA ARG A 127 13.30 -16.03 -2.78
C ARG A 127 11.79 -15.82 -2.57
N MET A 128 11.43 -15.00 -1.60
CA MET A 128 10.03 -14.67 -1.32
C MET A 128 9.36 -13.96 -2.50
N VAL A 129 10.07 -13.06 -3.18
CA VAL A 129 9.58 -12.40 -4.39
C VAL A 129 9.28 -13.43 -5.48
N ALA A 130 10.21 -14.33 -5.75
CA ALA A 130 10.05 -15.37 -6.76
C ALA A 130 8.88 -16.30 -6.44
N GLU A 131 8.75 -16.67 -5.18
CA GLU A 131 7.66 -17.53 -4.69
C GLU A 131 6.31 -16.83 -4.81
N TRP A 132 6.23 -15.57 -4.45
CA TRP A 132 5.01 -14.78 -4.58
C TRP A 132 4.56 -14.71 -6.04
N LYS A 133 5.50 -14.44 -6.96
CA LYS A 133 5.19 -14.38 -8.40
C LYS A 133 4.69 -15.71 -8.94
N ARG A 134 5.22 -16.83 -8.45
CA ARG A 134 4.73 -18.16 -8.86
C ARG A 134 3.31 -18.43 -8.38
N SER A 135 2.97 -17.99 -7.19
CA SER A 135 1.64 -18.20 -6.61
C SER A 135 0.60 -17.19 -7.11
N HIS A 136 1.05 -16.11 -7.78
CA HIS A 136 0.19 -15.06 -8.31
C HIS A 136 0.50 -14.81 -9.79
N PRO A 137 0.25 -15.78 -10.68
CA PRO A 137 0.52 -15.57 -12.11
C PRO A 137 -0.41 -14.52 -12.69
N GLU A 138 0.11 -13.73 -13.64
CA GLU A 138 -0.66 -12.72 -14.38
C GLU A 138 -1.59 -13.36 -15.41
#